data_765ba381d1b2f79a1753f9a8d8000b58
#
_entry.id   765ba381d1b2f79a1753f9a8d8000b58
#
_cell.length_a   1.000
_cell.length_b   1.000
_cell.length_c   1.000
_cell.angle_alpha   90.00
_cell.angle_beta   90.00
_cell.angle_gamma   90.00
#
_symmetry.space_group_name_H-M   'P 1'
#
loop_
_entity.id
_entity.type
_entity.pdbx_description
1 polymer ?
#
loop_
_entity_poly.entity_id
_entity_poly.type
_entity_poly.pdbx_seq_one_letter_code
_entity_poly.pdbx_strand_id
1 'polypeptide(L)'
;MTVFKGFLTITKRNLGYVFMYIIIFLTITIAVQKSELTDTDKMFEQTKLDIAVIDHDKSPVSEALTDYLASRHNLIDIPDTKTAIQDNLFYRHVYYVLTIPKDFTQSCKSKTASLTVTKVPGSTSGYYVDSQVNAWIQ
;
A
#
# COMPACT_ATOMS: atom_id res chain seq x y z
N MET A 1 -16.65 -55.05 -3.55
CA MET A 1 -15.27 -54.78 -3.06
C MET A 1 -14.16 -55.10 -4.06
N THR A 2 -14.48 -55.50 -5.26
CA THR A 2 -13.51 -55.88 -6.31
C THR A 2 -12.90 -54.66 -7.04
N VAL A 3 -13.66 -53.59 -7.23
CA VAL A 3 -13.19 -52.39 -7.95
C VAL A 3 -12.05 -51.67 -7.21
N PHE A 4 -12.14 -51.54 -5.90
CA PHE A 4 -11.11 -50.90 -5.07
C PHE A 4 -9.78 -51.68 -5.04
N LYS A 5 -9.87 -53.03 -5.02
CA LYS A 5 -8.68 -53.90 -5.12
C LYS A 5 -8.03 -53.78 -6.50
N GLY A 6 -8.84 -53.69 -7.57
CA GLY A 6 -8.32 -53.48 -8.92
C GLY A 6 -7.58 -52.11 -9.04
N PHE A 7 -8.17 -51.06 -8.52
CA PHE A 7 -7.56 -49.73 -8.50
C PHE A 7 -6.20 -49.72 -7.76
N LEU A 8 -6.15 -50.33 -6.57
CA LEU A 8 -4.90 -50.41 -5.78
C LEU A 8 -3.81 -51.22 -6.51
N THR A 9 -4.20 -52.27 -7.24
CA THR A 9 -3.27 -53.13 -8.00
C THR A 9 -2.68 -52.36 -9.19
N ILE A 10 -3.51 -51.59 -9.90
CA ILE A 10 -3.06 -50.73 -11.02
C ILE A 10 -2.16 -49.60 -10.52
N THR A 11 -2.53 -48.96 -9.41
CA THR A 11 -1.73 -47.90 -8.81
C THR A 11 -0.36 -48.42 -8.33
N LYS A 12 -0.28 -49.60 -7.69
CA LYS A 12 0.99 -50.22 -7.30
C LYS A 12 1.86 -50.57 -8.51
N ARG A 13 1.27 -51.01 -9.61
CA ARG A 13 2.03 -51.33 -10.84
C ARG A 13 2.58 -50.09 -11.52
N ASN A 14 1.93 -48.94 -11.34
CA ASN A 14 2.33 -47.68 -11.92
C ASN A 14 2.93 -46.68 -10.84
N LEU A 15 3.38 -47.21 -9.71
CA LEU A 15 3.83 -46.42 -8.60
C LEU A 15 4.99 -45.46 -8.99
N GLY A 16 5.84 -45.90 -9.93
CA GLY A 16 6.92 -45.05 -10.45
C GLY A 16 6.42 -43.75 -11.12
N TYR A 17 5.35 -43.87 -11.91
CA TYR A 17 4.73 -42.70 -12.56
C TYR A 17 4.08 -41.78 -11.52
N VAL A 18 3.42 -42.34 -10.51
CA VAL A 18 2.81 -41.56 -9.41
C VAL A 18 3.89 -40.78 -8.65
N PHE A 19 5.01 -41.43 -8.29
CA PHE A 19 6.13 -40.76 -7.64
C PHE A 19 6.74 -39.67 -8.54
N MET A 20 6.89 -39.93 -9.82
CA MET A 20 7.39 -38.93 -10.77
C MET A 20 6.51 -37.67 -10.78
N TYR A 21 5.19 -37.82 -10.83
CA TYR A 21 4.27 -36.67 -10.79
C TYR A 21 4.32 -35.92 -9.46
N ILE A 22 4.45 -36.65 -8.34
CA ILE A 22 4.58 -36.03 -7.02
C ILE A 22 5.87 -35.21 -6.94
N ILE A 23 7.00 -35.75 -7.44
CA ILE A 23 8.28 -35.02 -7.44
C ILE A 23 8.20 -33.76 -8.32
N ILE A 24 7.63 -33.87 -9.53
CA ILE A 24 7.44 -32.72 -10.42
C ILE A 24 6.56 -31.66 -9.75
N PHE A 25 5.44 -32.08 -9.16
CA PHE A 25 4.53 -31.16 -8.48
C PHE A 25 5.20 -30.44 -7.30
N LEU A 26 5.93 -31.18 -6.44
CA LEU A 26 6.69 -30.60 -5.34
C LEU A 26 7.75 -29.63 -5.83
N THR A 27 8.46 -29.97 -6.90
CA THR A 27 9.51 -29.10 -7.46
C THR A 27 8.92 -27.78 -7.96
N ILE A 28 7.80 -27.85 -8.68
CA ILE A 28 7.08 -26.65 -9.18
C ILE A 28 6.58 -25.82 -8.00
N THR A 29 5.96 -26.47 -7.00
CA THR A 29 5.45 -25.76 -5.81
C THR A 29 6.54 -25.03 -5.07
N ILE A 30 7.70 -25.67 -4.84
CA ILE A 30 8.85 -25.05 -4.18
C ILE A 30 9.42 -23.91 -5.04
N ALA A 31 9.48 -24.08 -6.37
CA ALA A 31 9.98 -23.03 -7.27
C ALA A 31 9.08 -21.80 -7.25
N VAL A 32 7.74 -22.00 -7.30
CA VAL A 32 6.76 -20.90 -7.22
C VAL A 32 6.83 -20.19 -5.86
N GLN A 33 6.89 -20.95 -4.75
CA GLN A 33 7.03 -20.34 -3.42
C GLN A 33 8.30 -19.51 -3.27
N LYS A 34 9.43 -19.98 -3.80
CA LYS A 34 10.67 -19.18 -3.78
C LYS A 34 10.56 -17.90 -4.62
N SER A 35 9.87 -17.97 -5.75
CA SER A 35 9.63 -16.80 -6.60
C SER A 35 8.74 -15.79 -5.89
N GLU A 36 7.65 -16.22 -5.25
CA GLU A 36 6.74 -15.34 -4.52
C GLU A 36 7.37 -14.74 -3.25
N LEU A 37 8.20 -15.50 -2.51
CA LEU A 37 8.91 -15.00 -1.34
C LEU A 37 9.90 -13.88 -1.70
N THR A 38 10.51 -13.96 -2.88
CA THR A 38 11.43 -12.90 -3.36
C THR A 38 10.69 -11.63 -3.75
N ASP A 39 9.45 -11.74 -4.24
CA ASP A 39 8.61 -10.59 -4.59
C ASP A 39 7.81 -10.07 -3.39
N THR A 40 7.50 -10.91 -2.40
CA THR A 40 6.77 -10.51 -1.18
C THR A 40 7.63 -9.63 -0.28
N ASP A 41 8.93 -9.85 -0.21
CA ASP A 41 9.85 -8.95 0.49
C ASP A 41 9.92 -7.56 -0.18
N LYS A 42 9.67 -7.48 -1.49
CA LYS A 42 9.54 -6.20 -2.21
C LYS A 42 8.14 -5.60 -2.07
N MET A 43 7.09 -6.38 -1.79
CA MET A 43 5.73 -5.85 -1.57
C MET A 43 5.56 -5.20 -0.20
N PHE A 44 6.47 -5.43 0.76
CA PHE A 44 6.49 -4.75 2.06
C PHE A 44 7.46 -3.57 2.13
N GLU A 45 8.25 -3.29 1.09
CA GLU A 45 8.82 -1.96 0.96
C GLU A 45 7.67 -0.98 0.79
N GLN A 46 7.46 -0.14 1.80
CA GLN A 46 6.50 0.96 1.73
C GLN A 46 6.78 1.72 0.42
N THR A 47 5.94 1.51 -0.58
CA THR A 47 6.07 2.23 -1.85
C THR A 47 5.93 3.70 -1.51
N LYS A 48 7.04 4.44 -1.56
CA LYS A 48 7.03 5.88 -1.36
C LYS A 48 6.16 6.49 -2.45
N LEU A 49 5.14 7.18 -2.05
CA LEU A 49 4.22 7.86 -2.94
C LEU A 49 4.60 9.33 -3.02
N ASP A 50 4.43 9.91 -4.19
CA ASP A 50 4.59 11.35 -4.38
C ASP A 50 3.33 12.04 -3.86
N ILE A 51 3.49 12.79 -2.77
CA ILE A 51 2.42 13.52 -2.10
C ILE A 51 2.81 14.97 -1.93
N ALA A 52 1.83 15.85 -1.81
CA ALA A 52 2.05 17.26 -1.51
C ALA A 52 1.39 17.62 -0.17
N VAL A 53 2.06 18.46 0.60
CA VAL A 53 1.53 19.02 1.84
C VAL A 53 1.55 20.54 1.74
N ILE A 54 0.39 21.16 1.88
CA ILE A 54 0.22 22.61 1.90
C ILE A 54 -0.10 23.01 3.34
N ASP A 55 0.87 23.55 4.04
CA ASP A 55 0.74 23.92 5.44
C ASP A 55 0.46 25.42 5.60
N HIS A 56 -0.73 25.76 6.11
CA HIS A 56 -1.13 27.13 6.44
C HIS A 56 -0.98 27.44 7.94
N ASP A 57 -0.82 26.43 8.81
CA ASP A 57 -0.72 26.60 10.26
C ASP A 57 0.70 26.97 10.68
N LYS A 58 1.71 26.40 10.02
CA LYS A 58 3.15 26.61 10.29
C LYS A 58 3.48 26.49 11.77
N SER A 59 2.89 25.51 12.43
CA SER A 59 3.08 25.25 13.85
C SER A 59 3.97 24.04 14.05
N PRO A 60 4.55 23.84 15.25
CA PRO A 60 5.30 22.62 15.55
C PRO A 60 4.51 21.33 15.37
N VAL A 61 3.17 21.39 15.47
CA VAL A 61 2.29 20.23 15.27
C VAL A 61 2.12 19.92 13.79
N SER A 62 1.93 20.95 12.94
CA SER A 62 1.84 20.75 11.49
C SER A 62 3.19 20.33 10.89
N GLU A 63 4.31 20.87 11.41
CA GLU A 63 5.65 20.43 11.02
C GLU A 63 5.89 18.97 11.37
N ALA A 64 5.50 18.52 12.58
CA ALA A 64 5.63 17.12 12.99
C ALA A 64 4.81 16.16 12.11
N LEU A 65 3.61 16.56 11.67
CA LEU A 65 2.81 15.78 10.71
C LEU A 65 3.50 15.73 9.35
N THR A 66 4.04 16.84 8.88
CA THR A 66 4.76 16.93 7.62
C THR A 66 6.03 16.05 7.64
N ASP A 67 6.81 16.10 8.72
CA ASP A 67 8.00 15.26 8.90
C ASP A 67 7.65 13.78 8.97
N TYR A 68 6.56 13.43 9.65
CA TYR A 68 6.04 12.06 9.67
C TYR A 68 5.73 11.55 8.26
N LEU A 69 5.06 12.36 7.44
CA LEU A 69 4.74 12.00 6.05
C LEU A 69 6.00 11.98 5.17
N ALA A 70 6.94 12.92 5.37
CA ALA A 70 8.22 12.98 4.64
C ALA A 70 9.09 11.73 4.88
N SER A 71 9.04 11.17 6.07
CA SER A 71 9.77 9.95 6.40
C SER A 71 9.28 8.72 5.62
N ARG A 72 8.02 8.71 5.18
CA ARG A 72 7.31 7.58 4.56
C ARG A 72 7.05 7.76 3.08
N HIS A 73 6.97 9.00 2.60
CA HIS A 73 6.60 9.38 1.25
C HIS A 73 7.56 10.42 0.68
N ASN A 74 7.49 10.65 -0.62
CA ASN A 74 8.20 11.75 -1.27
C ASN A 74 7.32 12.99 -1.21
N LEU A 75 7.80 14.05 -0.57
CA LEU A 75 7.11 15.33 -0.58
C LEU A 75 7.46 16.11 -1.84
N ILE A 76 6.46 16.47 -2.61
CA ILE A 76 6.56 17.32 -3.80
C ILE A 76 5.99 18.69 -3.42
N ASP A 77 6.79 19.72 -3.62
CA ASP A 77 6.33 21.10 -3.44
C ASP A 77 5.50 21.54 -4.64
N ILE A 78 4.27 21.99 -4.38
CA ILE A 78 3.35 22.48 -5.40
C ILE A 78 2.78 23.84 -5.00
N PRO A 79 2.49 24.73 -5.97
CA PRO A 79 1.83 26.00 -5.68
C PRO A 79 0.44 25.79 -5.04
N ASP A 80 0.15 26.60 -4.02
CA ASP A 80 -1.15 26.59 -3.35
C ASP A 80 -2.23 27.30 -4.21
N THR A 81 -2.51 26.71 -5.35
CA THR A 81 -3.58 27.17 -6.24
C THR A 81 -4.43 25.98 -6.66
N LYS A 82 -5.74 26.20 -6.75
CA LYS A 82 -6.67 25.15 -7.15
C LYS A 82 -6.28 24.50 -8.48
N THR A 83 -5.83 25.29 -9.44
CA THR A 83 -5.41 24.82 -10.76
C THR A 83 -4.16 23.94 -10.63
N ALA A 84 -3.14 24.39 -9.90
CA ALA A 84 -1.91 23.58 -9.72
C ALA A 84 -2.20 22.26 -9.00
N ILE A 85 -3.06 22.26 -7.97
CA ILE A 85 -3.46 21.04 -7.27
C ILE A 85 -4.17 20.09 -8.25
N GLN A 86 -5.11 20.59 -9.05
CA GLN A 86 -5.83 19.78 -10.02
C GLN A 86 -4.93 19.22 -11.12
N ASP A 87 -4.04 20.04 -11.68
CA ASP A 87 -3.12 19.62 -12.72
C ASP A 87 -2.14 18.56 -12.22
N ASN A 88 -1.54 18.75 -11.04
CA ASN A 88 -0.60 17.80 -10.47
C ASN A 88 -1.27 16.45 -10.14
N LEU A 89 -2.52 16.45 -9.69
CA LEU A 89 -3.31 15.23 -9.49
C LEU A 89 -3.74 14.59 -10.81
N PHE A 90 -4.14 15.39 -11.81
CA PHE A 90 -4.59 14.91 -13.11
C PHE A 90 -3.46 14.24 -13.89
N TYR A 91 -2.28 14.87 -13.95
CA TYR A 91 -1.09 14.32 -14.59
C TYR A 91 -0.35 13.28 -13.73
N ARG A 92 -0.87 12.99 -12.52
CA ARG A 92 -0.28 12.03 -11.58
C ARG A 92 1.15 12.37 -11.16
N HIS A 93 1.50 13.63 -11.11
CA HIS A 93 2.75 14.11 -10.50
C HIS A 93 2.69 13.94 -8.97
N VAL A 94 1.50 14.07 -8.38
CA VAL A 94 1.21 13.71 -7.01
C VAL A 94 -0.08 12.87 -6.94
N TYR A 95 -0.15 11.97 -5.97
CA TYR A 95 -1.33 11.11 -5.76
C TYR A 95 -2.25 11.60 -4.65
N TYR A 96 -1.72 12.49 -3.81
CA TYR A 96 -2.39 12.95 -2.61
C TYR A 96 -1.92 14.37 -2.26
N VAL A 97 -2.85 15.24 -1.96
CA VAL A 97 -2.57 16.61 -1.51
C VAL A 97 -3.27 16.81 -0.18
N LEU A 98 -2.48 17.09 0.86
CA LEU A 98 -2.95 17.43 2.19
C LEU A 98 -2.87 18.93 2.39
N THR A 99 -3.98 19.57 2.71
CA THR A 99 -4.02 20.97 3.09
C THR A 99 -4.29 21.10 4.59
N ILE A 100 -3.36 21.66 5.33
CA ILE A 100 -3.44 21.89 6.77
C ILE A 100 -3.96 23.31 6.99
N PRO A 101 -5.14 23.51 7.61
CA PRO A 101 -5.70 24.82 7.87
C PRO A 101 -4.96 25.56 8.98
N LYS A 102 -5.12 26.89 9.04
CA LYS A 102 -4.43 27.76 10.02
C LYS A 102 -4.74 27.45 11.50
N ASP A 103 -5.89 26.85 11.78
CA ASP A 103 -6.33 26.51 13.14
C ASP A 103 -6.10 25.03 13.49
N PHE A 104 -5.18 24.36 12.78
CA PHE A 104 -4.96 22.93 12.93
C PHE A 104 -4.52 22.54 14.35
N THR A 105 -3.55 23.26 14.93
CA THR A 105 -3.08 23.00 16.28
C THR A 105 -4.18 23.10 17.34
N GLN A 106 -5.08 24.06 17.17
CA GLN A 106 -6.18 24.28 18.10
C GLN A 106 -7.26 23.18 17.95
N SER A 107 -7.52 22.79 16.70
CA SER A 107 -8.45 21.71 16.35
C SER A 107 -7.95 20.33 16.82
N CYS A 108 -6.63 20.09 16.79
CA CYS A 108 -6.02 18.90 17.37
C CYS A 108 -6.24 18.81 18.88
N LYS A 109 -6.05 19.93 19.60
CA LYS A 109 -6.26 19.99 21.07
C LYS A 109 -7.73 19.73 21.46
N SER A 110 -8.67 20.15 20.65
CA SER A 110 -10.11 19.94 20.86
C SER A 110 -10.64 18.63 20.30
N LYS A 111 -9.78 17.75 19.76
CA LYS A 111 -10.14 16.51 19.05
C LYS A 111 -11.16 16.70 17.90
N THR A 112 -11.11 17.85 17.28
CA THR A 112 -12.00 18.22 16.16
C THR A 112 -11.14 18.56 14.93
N ALA A 113 -9.95 17.96 14.83
CA ALA A 113 -9.02 18.24 13.74
C ALA A 113 -9.69 17.98 12.39
N SER A 114 -9.77 19.02 11.56
CA SER A 114 -10.29 18.95 10.20
C SER A 114 -9.15 19.23 9.24
N LEU A 115 -8.77 18.24 8.44
CA LEU A 115 -7.82 18.38 7.36
C LEU A 115 -8.57 18.33 6.02
N THR A 116 -8.13 19.14 5.07
CA THR A 116 -8.66 19.06 3.71
C THR A 116 -7.77 18.17 2.87
N VAL A 117 -8.36 17.13 2.31
CA VAL A 117 -7.67 16.15 1.48
C VAL A 117 -8.19 16.22 0.05
N THR A 118 -7.27 16.34 -0.89
CA THR A 118 -7.57 16.17 -2.31
C THR A 118 -6.75 15.01 -2.86
N LYS A 119 -7.41 14.01 -3.42
CA LYS A 119 -6.76 12.78 -3.92
C LYS A 119 -7.35 12.35 -5.25
N VAL A 120 -6.61 11.54 -5.98
CA VAL A 120 -7.11 10.93 -7.22
C VAL A 120 -8.27 9.99 -6.89
N PRO A 121 -9.45 10.18 -7.49
CA PRO A 121 -10.61 9.32 -7.25
C PRO A 121 -10.31 7.86 -7.55
N GLY A 122 -10.70 6.96 -6.64
CA GLY A 122 -10.50 5.52 -6.81
C GLY A 122 -9.04 5.03 -6.61
N SER A 123 -8.14 5.90 -6.17
CA SER A 123 -6.74 5.55 -5.92
C SER A 123 -6.57 4.82 -4.58
N THR A 124 -6.15 3.56 -4.63
CA THR A 124 -5.77 2.79 -3.44
C THR A 124 -4.66 3.48 -2.65
N SER A 125 -3.71 4.10 -3.37
CA SER A 125 -2.61 4.87 -2.79
C SER A 125 -3.11 6.05 -1.96
N GLY A 126 -4.13 6.76 -2.43
CA GLY A 126 -4.74 7.87 -1.70
C GLY A 126 -5.41 7.42 -0.39
N TYR A 127 -6.06 6.27 -0.38
CA TYR A 127 -6.66 5.71 0.84
C TYR A 127 -5.59 5.24 1.84
N TYR A 128 -4.46 4.75 1.36
CA TYR A 128 -3.35 4.36 2.21
C TYR A 128 -2.78 5.55 2.98
N VAL A 129 -2.52 6.67 2.30
CA VAL A 129 -2.05 7.92 2.94
C VAL A 129 -3.10 8.46 3.91
N ASP A 130 -4.39 8.44 3.53
CA ASP A 130 -5.51 8.82 4.41
C ASP A 130 -5.49 8.05 5.73
N SER A 131 -5.27 6.73 5.67
CA SER A 131 -5.23 5.89 6.87
C SER A 131 -4.07 6.27 7.80
N GLN A 132 -2.92 6.64 7.24
CA GLN A 132 -1.74 7.07 8.00
C GLN A 132 -1.97 8.44 8.65
N VAL A 133 -2.54 9.39 7.92
CA VAL A 133 -2.91 10.71 8.45
C VAL A 133 -3.91 10.58 9.58
N ASN A 134 -4.95 9.77 9.39
CA ASN A 134 -5.96 9.53 10.42
C ASN A 134 -5.38 8.83 11.67
N ALA A 135 -4.47 7.87 11.49
CA ALA A 135 -3.81 7.21 12.59
C ALA A 135 -2.88 8.15 13.38
N TRP A 136 -2.31 9.17 12.74
CA TRP A 136 -1.47 10.16 13.41
C TRP A 136 -2.28 11.16 14.25
N ILE A 137 -3.51 11.48 13.82
CA ILE A 137 -4.39 12.48 14.50
C ILE A 137 -5.10 11.90 15.72
N GLN A 138 -5.30 10.57 15.80
CA GLN A 138 -5.99 9.89 16.93
C GLN A 138 -5.16 9.83 18.20
#